data_8e01224af5203ed5eccfecc6f02039d9
#
_entry.id   8e01224af5203ed5eccfecc6f02039d9
#
_cell.length_a   1.000
_cell.length_b   1.000
_cell.length_c   1.000
_cell.angle_alpha   90.00
_cell.angle_beta   90.00
_cell.angle_gamma   90.00
#
_symmetry.space_group_name_H-M   'P 1'
#
loop_
_entity.id
_entity.type
_entity.pdbx_description
1 polymer ?
#
loop_
_entity_poly.entity_id
_entity_poly.type
_entity_poly.pdbx_seq_one_letter_code
_entity_poly.pdbx_strand_id
1 'polypeptide(L)'
;MKKKHLYLLIATLTAAAVLPIIILVCFSSANEPQRPVTIIYRNTEYAYKEFLTGCVLSCLKTLDEPPADDESEGINAVAVALDCSLRYLHRAGKSFDSGYPYVEYMDEKESIQHFGAETGIYRKYAEHSAEYAISLNLTVQEGTAFLPVCRISSGITISPEDSGNPLVKKLYCEKDRSAEYYHSTCQLTADGIAEIMLTAYPSLIIPPDESKWISDIRRDADGNVLRLN
;
A
#
# COMPACT_ATOMS: atom_id res chain seq x y z
N MET A 1 55.25 15.13 -28.56
CA MET A 1 54.72 14.27 -27.44
C MET A 1 55.06 12.80 -27.71
N LYS A 2 55.72 12.13 -26.79
CA LYS A 2 56.07 10.71 -26.96
C LYS A 2 54.75 9.89 -26.98
N LYS A 3 54.62 8.96 -27.89
CA LYS A 3 53.40 8.13 -28.09
C LYS A 3 52.82 7.57 -26.77
N LYS A 4 53.72 7.24 -25.81
CA LYS A 4 53.36 6.77 -24.47
C LYS A 4 52.51 7.78 -23.64
N HIS A 5 52.80 9.07 -23.75
CA HIS A 5 52.00 10.09 -23.04
C HIS A 5 50.61 10.29 -23.65
N LEU A 6 50.48 10.10 -24.98
CA LEU A 6 49.18 10.15 -25.63
C LEU A 6 48.29 8.99 -25.22
N TYR A 7 48.84 7.77 -25.14
CA TYR A 7 48.08 6.61 -24.66
C TYR A 7 47.65 6.73 -23.21
N LEU A 8 48.53 7.25 -22.35
CA LEU A 8 48.20 7.48 -20.96
C LEU A 8 47.06 8.54 -20.81
N LEU A 9 47.14 9.61 -21.59
CA LEU A 9 46.09 10.65 -21.59
C LEU A 9 44.73 10.11 -22.06
N ILE A 10 44.73 9.30 -23.12
CA ILE A 10 43.50 8.66 -23.61
C ILE A 10 42.94 7.70 -22.57
N ALA A 11 43.76 6.85 -21.95
CA ALA A 11 43.33 5.91 -20.94
C ALA A 11 42.75 6.60 -19.69
N THR A 12 43.35 7.70 -19.22
CA THR A 12 42.84 8.47 -18.10
C THR A 12 41.51 9.19 -18.43
N LEU A 13 41.38 9.75 -19.62
CA LEU A 13 40.13 10.36 -20.07
C LEU A 13 39.00 9.34 -20.22
N THR A 14 39.30 8.15 -20.77
CA THR A 14 38.32 7.07 -20.90
C THR A 14 37.90 6.55 -19.51
N ALA A 15 38.84 6.34 -18.60
CA ALA A 15 38.54 5.93 -17.23
C ALA A 15 37.69 6.99 -16.49
N ALA A 16 38.01 8.27 -16.64
CA ALA A 16 37.27 9.36 -16.03
C ALA A 16 35.82 9.51 -16.57
N ALA A 17 35.58 9.10 -17.84
CA ALA A 17 34.25 9.13 -18.43
C ALA A 17 33.44 7.87 -18.10
N VAL A 18 34.05 6.71 -18.05
CA VAL A 18 33.38 5.42 -17.89
C VAL A 18 33.14 5.08 -16.41
N LEU A 19 34.07 5.44 -15.52
CA LEU A 19 33.96 5.14 -14.09
C LEU A 19 32.71 5.74 -13.42
N PRO A 20 32.33 7.00 -13.66
CA PRO A 20 31.09 7.55 -13.13
C PRO A 20 29.83 6.80 -13.61
N ILE A 21 29.85 6.37 -14.87
CA ILE A 21 28.72 5.61 -15.46
C ILE A 21 28.61 4.23 -14.79
N ILE A 22 29.73 3.53 -14.62
CA ILE A 22 29.76 2.24 -13.91
C ILE A 22 29.31 2.41 -12.46
N ILE A 23 29.81 3.43 -11.77
CA ILE A 23 29.39 3.74 -10.41
C ILE A 23 27.88 4.01 -10.38
N LEU A 24 27.37 4.86 -11.26
CA LEU A 24 25.95 5.20 -11.32
C LEU A 24 25.09 3.95 -11.57
N VAL A 25 25.46 3.09 -12.50
CA VAL A 25 24.77 1.84 -12.81
C VAL A 25 24.85 0.85 -11.64
N CYS A 26 26.03 0.67 -11.04
CA CYS A 26 26.21 -0.25 -9.91
C CYS A 26 25.47 0.24 -8.65
N PHE A 27 25.47 1.55 -8.37
CA PHE A 27 24.77 2.09 -7.20
C PHE A 27 23.27 2.23 -7.43
N SER A 28 22.81 2.49 -8.65
CA SER A 28 21.37 2.52 -8.95
C SER A 28 20.74 1.13 -8.83
N SER A 29 21.44 0.09 -9.33
CA SER A 29 20.90 -1.28 -9.25
C SER A 29 21.02 -1.92 -7.87
N ALA A 30 21.96 -1.45 -7.03
CA ALA A 30 22.15 -2.02 -5.70
C ALA A 30 21.10 -1.57 -4.66
N ASN A 31 20.37 -0.51 -4.93
CA ASN A 31 19.38 0.07 -4.01
C ASN A 31 17.93 0.00 -4.48
N GLU A 32 17.65 -0.59 -5.63
CA GLU A 32 16.26 -0.83 -6.02
C GLU A 32 15.66 -1.89 -5.10
N PRO A 33 14.59 -1.59 -4.38
CA PRO A 33 13.87 -2.61 -3.63
C PRO A 33 13.27 -3.59 -4.63
N GLN A 34 13.94 -4.72 -4.78
CA GLN A 34 13.48 -5.80 -5.66
C GLN A 34 12.09 -6.22 -5.23
N ARG A 35 11.20 -6.35 -6.19
CA ARG A 35 9.93 -7.02 -5.97
C ARG A 35 10.20 -8.47 -5.61
N PRO A 36 9.51 -9.02 -4.62
CA PRO A 36 9.58 -10.46 -4.39
C PRO A 36 9.09 -11.21 -5.62
N VAL A 37 9.67 -12.36 -5.90
CA VAL A 37 9.22 -13.23 -7.00
C VAL A 37 7.85 -13.81 -6.64
N THR A 38 7.70 -14.19 -5.37
CA THR A 38 6.48 -14.79 -4.83
C THR A 38 6.11 -14.11 -3.50
N ILE A 39 4.83 -14.22 -3.14
CA ILE A 39 4.28 -13.76 -1.87
C ILE A 39 3.55 -14.93 -1.22
N ILE A 40 3.80 -15.15 0.07
CA ILE A 40 3.03 -16.10 0.88
C ILE A 40 1.91 -15.34 1.58
N TYR A 41 0.67 -15.75 1.31
CA TYR A 41 -0.52 -15.20 1.92
C TYR A 41 -1.47 -16.33 2.32
N ARG A 42 -1.90 -16.37 3.58
CA ARG A 42 -2.75 -17.44 4.14
C ARG A 42 -2.23 -18.85 3.81
N ASN A 43 -0.92 -19.05 3.98
CA ASN A 43 -0.20 -20.31 3.69
C ASN A 43 -0.23 -20.74 2.21
N THR A 44 -0.59 -19.86 1.30
CA THR A 44 -0.56 -20.10 -0.16
C THR A 44 0.49 -19.19 -0.79
N GLU A 45 1.28 -19.77 -1.70
CA GLU A 45 2.30 -19.04 -2.45
C GLU A 45 1.70 -18.56 -3.77
N TYR A 46 1.86 -17.26 -4.03
CA TYR A 46 1.38 -16.59 -5.23
C TYR A 46 2.54 -15.94 -5.97
N ALA A 47 2.51 -15.93 -7.30
CA ALA A 47 3.38 -15.07 -8.07
C ALA A 47 3.07 -13.60 -7.75
N TYR A 48 4.11 -12.74 -7.69
CA TYR A 48 3.93 -11.34 -7.30
C TYR A 48 2.85 -10.60 -8.09
N LYS A 49 2.88 -10.73 -9.43
CA LYS A 49 1.88 -10.11 -10.30
C LYS A 49 0.48 -10.61 -10.02
N GLU A 50 0.32 -11.91 -9.82
CA GLU A 50 -0.98 -12.52 -9.51
C GLU A 50 -1.53 -11.98 -8.18
N PHE A 51 -0.68 -11.91 -7.17
CA PHE A 51 -1.07 -11.36 -5.87
C PHE A 51 -1.47 -9.88 -5.97
N LEU A 52 -0.68 -9.07 -6.67
CA LEU A 52 -1.01 -7.66 -6.90
C LEU A 52 -2.34 -7.52 -7.65
N THR A 53 -2.58 -8.35 -8.68
CA THR A 53 -3.87 -8.38 -9.40
C THR A 53 -5.04 -8.67 -8.47
N GLY A 54 -4.92 -9.68 -7.60
CA GLY A 54 -5.95 -10.01 -6.61
C GLY A 54 -6.19 -8.88 -5.60
N CYS A 55 -5.14 -8.15 -5.22
CA CYS A 55 -5.28 -6.96 -4.35
C CYS A 55 -6.02 -5.82 -5.07
N VAL A 56 -5.71 -5.58 -6.35
CA VAL A 56 -6.45 -4.59 -7.15
C VAL A 56 -7.91 -4.99 -7.30
N LEU A 57 -8.21 -6.26 -7.62
CA LEU A 57 -9.58 -6.78 -7.68
C LEU A 57 -10.34 -6.55 -6.38
N SER A 58 -9.69 -6.75 -5.24
CA SER A 58 -10.31 -6.46 -3.94
C SER A 58 -10.69 -4.99 -3.79
N CYS A 59 -9.91 -4.06 -4.31
CA CYS A 59 -10.25 -2.65 -4.30
C CYS A 59 -11.43 -2.33 -5.22
N LEU A 60 -11.62 -3.07 -6.31
CA LEU A 60 -12.72 -2.87 -7.26
C LEU A 60 -14.07 -3.37 -6.77
N LYS A 61 -14.13 -4.10 -5.63
CA LYS A 61 -15.39 -4.55 -5.00
C LYS A 61 -16.42 -3.43 -4.78
N THR A 62 -15.96 -2.20 -4.76
CA THR A 62 -16.80 -1.05 -4.41
C THR A 62 -17.46 -0.40 -5.61
N LEU A 63 -17.11 -0.85 -6.79
CA LEU A 63 -17.72 -0.34 -8.02
C LEU A 63 -18.98 -1.15 -8.31
N ASP A 64 -20.09 -0.45 -8.49
CA ASP A 64 -21.38 -1.06 -8.85
C ASP A 64 -21.40 -1.51 -10.31
N GLU A 65 -20.56 -0.90 -11.14
CA GLU A 65 -20.43 -1.18 -12.57
C GLU A 65 -18.95 -1.34 -12.96
N PRO A 66 -18.64 -2.09 -14.03
CA PRO A 66 -17.28 -2.17 -14.54
C PRO A 66 -16.72 -0.78 -14.85
N PRO A 67 -15.43 -0.53 -14.57
CA PRO A 67 -14.81 0.75 -14.82
C PRO A 67 -14.95 1.16 -16.29
N ALA A 68 -15.27 2.42 -16.55
CA ALA A 68 -15.18 2.98 -17.88
C ALA A 68 -13.70 3.20 -18.29
N ASP A 69 -13.45 3.31 -19.59
CA ASP A 69 -12.07 3.45 -20.11
C ASP A 69 -11.34 4.68 -19.55
N ASP A 70 -12.05 5.75 -19.22
CA ASP A 70 -11.52 6.98 -18.62
C ASP A 70 -11.26 6.85 -17.10
N GLU A 71 -11.77 5.82 -16.44
CA GLU A 71 -11.53 5.54 -15.03
C GLU A 71 -10.26 4.70 -14.79
N SER A 72 -9.63 4.21 -15.85
CA SER A 72 -8.44 3.36 -15.78
C SER A 72 -7.27 4.02 -15.03
N GLU A 73 -7.12 5.34 -15.12
CA GLU A 73 -6.05 6.08 -14.42
C GLU A 73 -6.19 6.00 -12.89
N GLY A 74 -7.41 6.02 -12.35
CA GLY A 74 -7.68 5.83 -10.94
C GLY A 74 -7.27 4.44 -10.46
N ILE A 75 -7.60 3.41 -11.24
CA ILE A 75 -7.24 2.02 -10.93
C ILE A 75 -5.72 1.84 -11.02
N ASN A 76 -5.08 2.43 -12.02
CA ASN A 76 -3.63 2.43 -12.14
C ASN A 76 -2.94 3.07 -10.92
N ALA A 77 -3.46 4.19 -10.42
CA ALA A 77 -2.95 4.84 -9.22
C ALA A 77 -3.09 3.94 -7.98
N VAL A 78 -4.22 3.25 -7.82
CA VAL A 78 -4.44 2.24 -6.77
C VAL A 78 -3.43 1.11 -6.88
N ALA A 79 -3.23 0.54 -8.07
CA ALA A 79 -2.27 -0.53 -8.30
C ALA A 79 -0.83 -0.10 -7.96
N VAL A 80 -0.44 1.13 -8.32
CA VAL A 80 0.87 1.71 -7.97
C VAL A 80 1.04 1.85 -6.46
N ALA A 81 0.01 2.33 -5.75
CA ALA A 81 0.05 2.46 -4.30
C ALA A 81 0.16 1.09 -3.60
N LEU A 82 -0.55 0.08 -4.11
CA LEU A 82 -0.46 -1.31 -3.64
C LEU A 82 0.93 -1.91 -3.90
N ASP A 83 1.50 -1.74 -5.12
CA ASP A 83 2.85 -2.20 -5.44
C ASP A 83 3.90 -1.59 -4.50
N CYS A 84 3.83 -0.29 -4.23
CA CYS A 84 4.71 0.37 -3.28
C CYS A 84 4.56 -0.21 -1.86
N SER A 85 3.33 -0.42 -1.41
CA SER A 85 3.02 -0.95 -0.08
C SER A 85 3.49 -2.39 0.08
N LEU A 86 3.27 -3.24 -0.93
CA LEU A 86 3.73 -4.63 -0.92
C LEU A 86 5.27 -4.72 -0.86
N ARG A 87 5.97 -3.90 -1.64
CA ARG A 87 7.44 -3.83 -1.59
C ARG A 87 7.95 -3.33 -0.24
N TYR A 88 7.28 -2.34 0.35
CA TYR A 88 7.60 -1.85 1.69
C TYR A 88 7.45 -2.96 2.73
N LEU A 89 6.33 -3.68 2.74
CA LEU A 89 6.06 -4.77 3.68
C LEU A 89 7.08 -5.89 3.53
N HIS A 90 7.37 -6.29 2.30
CA HIS A 90 8.39 -7.31 2.01
C HIS A 90 9.76 -6.89 2.56
N ARG A 91 10.20 -5.67 2.28
CA ARG A 91 11.48 -5.13 2.78
C ARG A 91 11.53 -5.06 4.30
N ALA A 92 10.41 -4.72 4.92
CA ALA A 92 10.30 -4.65 6.38
C ALA A 92 10.22 -6.03 7.05
N GLY A 93 10.23 -7.13 6.27
CA GLY A 93 10.10 -8.51 6.77
C GLY A 93 8.75 -8.76 7.45
N LYS A 94 7.71 -7.99 7.07
CA LYS A 94 6.38 -8.11 7.66
C LYS A 94 5.57 -9.15 6.90
N SER A 95 4.82 -9.97 7.65
CA SER A 95 3.89 -10.91 7.06
C SER A 95 2.70 -10.19 6.45
N PHE A 96 2.27 -10.66 5.28
CA PHE A 96 1.04 -10.19 4.63
C PHE A 96 -0.22 -10.73 5.31
N ASP A 97 -0.08 -11.77 6.18
CA ASP A 97 -1.18 -12.40 6.92
C ASP A 97 -1.56 -11.65 8.20
N SER A 98 -0.68 -10.81 8.73
CA SER A 98 -0.84 -10.23 10.07
C SER A 98 -1.67 -8.96 10.08
N GLY A 99 -2.83 -8.95 9.39
CA GLY A 99 -3.83 -7.92 9.62
C GLY A 99 -3.37 -6.50 9.28
N TYR A 100 -2.51 -6.34 8.30
CA TYR A 100 -2.39 -5.04 7.65
C TYR A 100 -3.74 -4.75 7.00
N PRO A 101 -4.55 -3.84 7.56
CA PRO A 101 -5.96 -3.69 7.19
C PRO A 101 -6.16 -3.18 5.76
N TYR A 102 -5.08 -3.05 4.99
CA TYR A 102 -5.07 -2.34 3.71
C TYR A 102 -4.67 -3.23 2.53
N VAL A 103 -4.36 -4.51 2.75
CA VAL A 103 -4.02 -5.44 1.68
C VAL A 103 -4.96 -6.63 1.78
N GLU A 104 -6.10 -6.52 1.14
CA GLU A 104 -6.97 -7.67 0.91
C GLU A 104 -6.63 -8.29 -0.43
N TYR A 105 -6.62 -9.61 -0.48
CA TYR A 105 -6.47 -10.37 -1.72
C TYR A 105 -7.79 -11.04 -2.04
N MET A 106 -8.24 -10.89 -3.29
CA MET A 106 -9.41 -11.56 -3.83
C MET A 106 -8.97 -12.67 -4.77
N ASP A 107 -9.32 -13.90 -4.44
CA ASP A 107 -9.06 -15.04 -5.31
C ASP A 107 -10.08 -15.13 -6.45
N GLU A 108 -9.86 -16.10 -7.37
CA GLU A 108 -10.73 -16.30 -8.52
C GLU A 108 -12.16 -16.66 -8.11
N LYS A 109 -12.32 -17.50 -7.08
CA LYS A 109 -13.63 -17.94 -6.60
C LYS A 109 -14.40 -16.77 -5.99
N GLU A 110 -13.73 -15.97 -5.16
CA GLU A 110 -14.30 -14.77 -4.56
C GLU A 110 -14.68 -13.75 -5.64
N SER A 111 -13.85 -13.58 -6.68
CA SER A 111 -14.13 -12.67 -7.79
C SER A 111 -15.34 -13.09 -8.61
N ILE A 112 -15.49 -14.39 -8.90
CA ILE A 112 -16.68 -14.93 -9.58
C ILE A 112 -17.94 -14.74 -8.72
N GLN A 113 -17.83 -14.98 -7.42
CA GLN A 113 -18.95 -14.81 -6.49
C GLN A 113 -19.40 -13.35 -6.41
N HIS A 114 -18.46 -12.40 -6.47
CA HIS A 114 -18.76 -10.98 -6.31
C HIS A 114 -19.19 -10.32 -7.62
N PHE A 115 -18.44 -10.50 -8.71
CA PHE A 115 -18.66 -9.83 -9.99
C PHE A 115 -19.52 -10.64 -10.97
N GLY A 116 -19.80 -11.91 -10.69
CA GLY A 116 -20.63 -12.76 -11.53
C GLY A 116 -20.13 -12.84 -12.96
N ALA A 117 -21.01 -12.53 -13.91
CA ALA A 117 -20.71 -12.55 -15.35
C ALA A 117 -19.66 -11.53 -15.79
N GLU A 118 -19.44 -10.48 -15.02
CA GLU A 118 -18.50 -9.39 -15.34
C GLU A 118 -17.08 -9.63 -14.81
N THR A 119 -16.86 -10.74 -14.10
CA THR A 119 -15.55 -11.10 -13.55
C THR A 119 -14.40 -10.93 -14.54
N GLY A 120 -14.61 -11.35 -15.80
CA GLY A 120 -13.59 -11.25 -16.84
C GLY A 120 -13.21 -9.80 -17.16
N ILE A 121 -14.17 -8.89 -17.09
CA ILE A 121 -13.93 -7.47 -17.36
C ILE A 121 -13.12 -6.86 -16.22
N TYR A 122 -13.56 -7.02 -14.97
CA TYR A 122 -12.85 -6.52 -13.80
C TYR A 122 -11.43 -7.08 -13.71
N ARG A 123 -11.26 -8.38 -13.98
CA ARG A 123 -9.95 -9.03 -13.98
C ARG A 123 -9.01 -8.42 -15.02
N LYS A 124 -9.51 -8.14 -16.23
CA LYS A 124 -8.72 -7.50 -17.29
C LYS A 124 -8.20 -6.12 -16.86
N TYR A 125 -9.03 -5.30 -16.22
CA TYR A 125 -8.61 -4.01 -15.68
C TYR A 125 -7.57 -4.17 -14.57
N ALA A 126 -7.79 -5.09 -13.64
CA ALA A 126 -6.85 -5.35 -12.55
C ALA A 126 -5.49 -5.86 -13.05
N GLU A 127 -5.48 -6.78 -14.03
CA GLU A 127 -4.26 -7.29 -14.65
C GLU A 127 -3.48 -6.19 -15.37
N HIS A 128 -4.18 -5.37 -16.16
CA HIS A 128 -3.57 -4.24 -16.87
C HIS A 128 -2.95 -3.23 -15.88
N SER A 129 -3.67 -2.87 -14.83
CA SER A 129 -3.20 -1.92 -13.83
C SER A 129 -2.04 -2.47 -12.99
N ALA A 130 -2.05 -3.78 -12.69
CA ALA A 130 -0.92 -4.44 -12.03
C ALA A 130 0.33 -4.44 -12.94
N GLU A 131 0.19 -4.73 -14.23
CA GLU A 131 1.28 -4.62 -15.21
C GLU A 131 1.82 -3.20 -15.30
N TYR A 132 0.93 -2.22 -15.37
CA TYR A 132 1.30 -0.81 -15.39
C TYR A 132 2.12 -0.43 -14.15
N ALA A 133 1.64 -0.77 -12.94
CA ALA A 133 2.34 -0.49 -11.70
C ALA A 133 3.73 -1.15 -11.66
N ILE A 134 3.82 -2.40 -12.12
CA ILE A 134 5.09 -3.13 -12.21
C ILE A 134 6.05 -2.44 -13.19
N SER A 135 5.56 -1.93 -14.31
CA SER A 135 6.38 -1.29 -15.33
C SER A 135 6.97 0.05 -14.89
N LEU A 136 6.25 0.81 -14.04
CA LEU A 136 6.69 2.14 -13.60
C LEU A 136 7.93 2.10 -12.70
N ASN A 137 8.15 1.00 -11.98
CA ASN A 137 9.28 0.82 -11.07
C ASN A 137 9.57 2.04 -10.18
N LEU A 138 8.51 2.58 -9.54
CA LEU A 138 8.64 3.76 -8.70
C LEU A 138 9.51 3.47 -7.48
N THR A 139 10.52 4.29 -7.29
CA THR A 139 11.35 4.31 -6.08
C THR A 139 11.26 5.66 -5.43
N VAL A 140 11.25 5.67 -4.10
CA VAL A 140 11.37 6.90 -3.33
C VAL A 140 12.83 7.08 -2.93
N GLN A 141 13.29 8.31 -2.84
CA GLN A 141 14.70 8.66 -2.59
C GLN A 141 15.29 7.97 -1.36
N GLU A 142 14.47 7.61 -0.37
CA GLU A 142 14.86 6.89 0.85
C GLU A 142 14.37 5.43 0.90
N GLY A 143 13.95 4.88 -0.23
CA GLY A 143 13.41 3.52 -0.34
C GLY A 143 11.93 3.50 -0.72
N THR A 144 11.31 2.33 -0.68
CA THR A 144 9.88 2.19 -0.91
C THR A 144 9.09 2.76 0.26
N ALA A 145 8.03 3.51 -0.05
CA ALA A 145 7.12 4.03 0.94
C ALA A 145 5.88 3.14 1.05
N PHE A 146 5.34 3.03 2.25
CA PHE A 146 3.98 2.54 2.42
C PHE A 146 3.01 3.64 1.98
N LEU A 147 2.21 3.33 0.96
CA LEU A 147 1.17 4.22 0.45
C LEU A 147 -0.19 3.61 0.82
N PRO A 148 -0.88 4.16 1.82
CA PRO A 148 -2.18 3.64 2.21
C PRO A 148 -3.20 3.88 1.11
N VAL A 149 -4.00 2.85 0.83
CA VAL A 149 -5.18 2.94 -0.03
C VAL A 149 -6.39 2.85 0.89
N CYS A 150 -7.26 3.84 0.87
CA CYS A 150 -8.52 3.83 1.61
C CYS A 150 -9.69 4.09 0.66
N ARG A 151 -10.82 3.45 0.95
CA ARG A 151 -12.05 3.58 0.15
C ARG A 151 -12.76 4.90 0.43
N ILE A 152 -12.80 5.27 1.71
CA ILE A 152 -13.48 6.47 2.19
C ILE A 152 -12.59 7.04 3.29
N SER A 153 -12.25 8.33 3.19
CA SER A 153 -11.57 9.06 4.26
C SER A 153 -12.59 9.70 5.21
N SER A 154 -12.12 10.23 6.32
CA SER A 154 -12.95 11.06 7.23
C SER A 154 -13.31 12.43 6.64
N GLY A 155 -13.16 12.62 5.34
CA GLY A 155 -13.28 13.90 4.64
C GLY A 155 -11.98 14.69 4.65
N ILE A 156 -10.96 14.19 5.35
CA ILE A 156 -9.63 14.76 5.40
C ILE A 156 -8.62 13.63 5.68
N THR A 157 -7.49 13.65 5.00
CA THR A 157 -6.41 12.71 5.27
C THR A 157 -5.49 13.22 6.38
N ILE A 158 -4.77 12.30 7.01
CA ILE A 158 -3.82 12.63 8.07
C ILE A 158 -2.66 13.49 7.53
N SER A 159 -2.11 14.37 8.35
CA SER A 159 -0.95 15.20 7.96
C SER A 159 0.35 14.39 7.96
N PRO A 160 1.41 14.86 7.26
CA PRO A 160 2.74 14.24 7.30
C PRO A 160 3.30 14.18 8.73
N GLU A 161 3.10 15.24 9.52
CA GLU A 161 3.59 15.36 10.88
C GLU A 161 2.95 14.31 11.79
N ASP A 162 1.64 14.09 11.63
CA ASP A 162 0.88 13.15 12.47
C ASP A 162 1.09 11.70 12.01
N SER A 163 1.29 11.48 10.70
CA SER A 163 1.53 10.14 10.14
C SER A 163 2.97 9.66 10.33
N GLY A 164 3.91 10.58 10.58
CA GLY A 164 5.35 10.29 10.56
C GLY A 164 5.88 9.91 9.17
N ASN A 165 5.09 10.11 8.12
CA ASN A 165 5.46 9.78 6.74
C ASN A 165 5.47 11.05 5.87
N PRO A 166 6.66 11.54 5.43
CA PRO A 166 6.77 12.79 4.67
C PRO A 166 6.11 12.75 3.29
N LEU A 167 5.75 11.57 2.79
CA LEU A 167 5.08 11.40 1.50
C LEU A 167 3.57 11.53 1.58
N VAL A 168 3.01 11.43 2.77
CA VAL A 168 1.59 11.63 3.00
C VAL A 168 1.30 13.13 2.95
N LYS A 169 0.29 13.53 2.19
CA LYS A 169 -0.19 14.91 2.15
C LYS A 169 -1.57 14.99 2.77
N LYS A 170 -1.81 16.06 3.49
CA LYS A 170 -3.14 16.39 3.98
C LYS A 170 -3.99 16.82 2.78
N LEU A 171 -5.05 16.08 2.51
CA LEU A 171 -5.99 16.32 1.44
C LEU A 171 -7.40 16.42 2.02
N TYR A 172 -8.20 17.30 1.44
CA TYR A 172 -9.62 17.43 1.77
C TYR A 172 -10.44 16.67 0.74
N CYS A 173 -11.20 15.71 1.19
CA CYS A 173 -12.01 14.80 0.36
C CYS A 173 -13.51 15.04 0.67
N GLU A 174 -14.05 16.19 0.22
CA GLU A 174 -15.45 16.55 0.52
C GLU A 174 -16.45 15.50 0.00
N LYS A 175 -16.16 14.88 -1.15
CA LYS A 175 -17.01 13.83 -1.72
C LYS A 175 -17.15 12.61 -0.82
N ASP A 176 -16.13 12.30 -0.02
CA ASP A 176 -16.17 11.17 0.90
C ASP A 176 -17.27 11.35 1.96
N ARG A 177 -17.61 12.59 2.32
CA ARG A 177 -18.67 12.90 3.28
C ARG A 177 -20.06 12.55 2.79
N SER A 178 -20.25 12.44 1.48
CA SER A 178 -21.51 12.04 0.86
C SER A 178 -21.55 10.55 0.50
N ALA A 179 -20.48 9.80 0.75
CA ALA A 179 -20.43 8.38 0.49
C ALA A 179 -21.40 7.61 1.39
N GLU A 180 -22.02 6.58 0.85
CA GLU A 180 -23.07 5.77 1.53
C GLU A 180 -22.60 5.24 2.90
N TYR A 181 -21.33 4.87 3.03
CA TYR A 181 -20.76 4.31 4.26
C TYR A 181 -19.90 5.30 5.05
N TYR A 182 -20.04 6.59 4.79
CA TYR A 182 -19.28 7.62 5.51
C TYR A 182 -19.58 7.64 7.01
N HIS A 183 -20.84 7.46 7.36
CA HIS A 183 -21.30 7.29 8.73
C HIS A 183 -21.85 5.90 8.95
N SER A 184 -21.24 5.18 9.86
CA SER A 184 -21.76 3.90 10.35
C SER A 184 -21.84 3.93 11.87
N THR A 185 -22.85 3.27 12.43
CA THR A 185 -23.00 3.11 13.88
C THR A 185 -22.99 1.62 14.18
N CYS A 186 -22.09 1.23 15.08
CA CYS A 186 -22.08 -0.11 15.64
C CYS A 186 -22.34 0.00 17.14
N GLN A 187 -23.32 -0.75 17.64
CA GLN A 187 -23.58 -0.85 19.08
C GLN A 187 -23.03 -2.19 19.58
N LEU A 188 -22.15 -2.11 20.54
CA LEU A 188 -21.57 -3.27 21.20
C LEU A 188 -21.89 -3.18 22.68
N THR A 189 -22.19 -4.32 23.28
CA THR A 189 -22.25 -4.42 24.75
C THR A 189 -20.83 -4.42 25.32
N ALA A 190 -20.70 -4.09 26.60
CA ALA A 190 -19.41 -4.17 27.28
C ALA A 190 -18.80 -5.58 27.18
N ASP A 191 -19.61 -6.61 27.39
CA ASP A 191 -19.17 -8.00 27.24
C ASP A 191 -18.69 -8.30 25.82
N GLY A 192 -19.38 -7.79 24.79
CA GLY A 192 -18.97 -7.97 23.40
C GLY A 192 -17.64 -7.27 23.09
N ILE A 193 -17.41 -6.08 23.62
CA ILE A 193 -16.12 -5.38 23.50
C ILE A 193 -15.03 -6.19 24.21
N ALA A 194 -15.29 -6.67 25.43
CA ALA A 194 -14.35 -7.48 26.20
C ALA A 194 -13.96 -8.77 25.45
N GLU A 195 -14.93 -9.46 24.87
CA GLU A 195 -14.70 -10.68 24.08
C GLU A 195 -13.82 -10.40 22.85
N ILE A 196 -14.10 -9.34 22.09
CA ILE A 196 -13.29 -8.91 20.93
C ILE A 196 -11.86 -8.60 21.37
N MET A 197 -11.70 -7.82 22.44
CA MET A 197 -10.39 -7.42 22.94
C MET A 197 -9.57 -8.61 23.43
N LEU A 198 -10.17 -9.53 24.20
CA LEU A 198 -9.49 -10.73 24.70
C LEU A 198 -9.19 -11.75 23.60
N THR A 199 -10.00 -11.81 22.55
CA THR A 199 -9.71 -12.63 21.37
C THR A 199 -8.49 -12.09 20.64
N ALA A 200 -8.38 -10.77 20.45
CA ALA A 200 -7.25 -10.15 19.77
C ALA A 200 -5.98 -10.12 20.65
N TYR A 201 -6.16 -9.96 21.98
CA TYR A 201 -5.09 -9.80 22.95
C TYR A 201 -5.37 -10.66 24.19
N PRO A 202 -5.10 -11.99 24.15
CA PRO A 202 -5.46 -12.91 25.24
C PRO A 202 -4.85 -12.60 26.61
N SER A 203 -3.76 -11.85 26.65
CA SER A 203 -3.09 -11.42 27.88
C SER A 203 -3.57 -10.05 28.42
N LEU A 204 -4.55 -9.42 27.78
CA LEU A 204 -5.06 -8.13 28.19
C LEU A 204 -5.82 -8.25 29.50
N ILE A 205 -5.53 -7.36 30.45
CA ILE A 205 -6.29 -7.23 31.68
C ILE A 205 -7.29 -6.08 31.47
N ILE A 206 -8.58 -6.42 31.39
CA ILE A 206 -9.65 -5.45 31.23
C ILE A 206 -10.08 -4.95 32.62
N PRO A 207 -10.06 -3.63 32.85
CA PRO A 207 -10.55 -3.06 34.12
C PRO A 207 -12.01 -3.38 34.34
N PRO A 208 -12.45 -3.62 35.58
CA PRO A 208 -13.85 -3.90 35.92
C PRO A 208 -14.79 -2.71 35.70
N ASP A 209 -14.26 -1.52 35.67
CA ASP A 209 -15.01 -0.25 35.46
C ASP A 209 -15.02 0.09 33.97
N GLU A 210 -16.11 -0.25 33.28
CA GLU A 210 -16.31 -0.05 31.87
C GLU A 210 -16.13 1.41 31.42
N SER A 211 -16.44 2.35 32.29
CA SER A 211 -16.29 3.79 31.98
C SER A 211 -14.84 4.22 31.75
N LYS A 212 -13.89 3.37 32.13
CA LYS A 212 -12.44 3.59 31.99
C LYS A 212 -11.80 2.86 30.81
N TRP A 213 -12.57 2.09 30.05
CA TRP A 213 -12.01 1.31 28.94
C TRP A 213 -11.54 2.17 27.78
N ILE A 214 -12.18 3.31 27.58
CA ILE A 214 -11.76 4.29 26.57
C ILE A 214 -11.67 5.65 27.27
N SER A 215 -10.46 6.16 27.39
CA SER A 215 -10.19 7.44 28.05
C SER A 215 -9.16 8.25 27.24
N ASP A 216 -8.96 9.48 27.67
CA ASP A 216 -7.90 10.37 27.17
C ASP A 216 -7.81 10.44 25.64
N ILE A 217 -8.96 10.58 24.99
CA ILE A 217 -9.02 10.69 23.52
C ILE A 217 -8.35 12.00 23.10
N ARG A 218 -7.18 11.86 22.47
CA ARG A 218 -6.48 13.00 21.86
C ARG A 218 -6.86 13.10 20.40
N ARG A 219 -7.17 14.31 19.98
CA ARG A 219 -7.54 14.61 18.60
C ARG A 219 -6.59 15.66 18.03
N ASP A 220 -6.41 15.63 16.70
CA ASP A 220 -5.77 16.74 15.97
C ASP A 220 -6.73 17.93 15.81
N ALA A 221 -6.25 18.97 15.14
CA ALA A 221 -7.04 20.18 14.87
C ALA A 221 -8.27 19.92 13.98
N ASP A 222 -8.28 18.83 13.24
CA ASP A 222 -9.35 18.42 12.32
C ASP A 222 -10.33 17.41 12.96
N GLY A 223 -10.08 17.03 14.21
CA GLY A 223 -10.91 16.10 14.96
C GLY A 223 -10.56 14.62 14.80
N ASN A 224 -9.53 14.28 14.01
CA ASN A 224 -9.07 12.89 13.90
C ASN A 224 -8.51 12.40 15.23
N VAL A 225 -8.82 11.16 15.59
CA VAL A 225 -8.29 10.56 16.81
C VAL A 225 -6.84 10.15 16.59
N LEU A 226 -5.93 10.81 17.31
CA LEU A 226 -4.49 10.49 17.28
C LEU A 226 -4.12 9.41 18.30
N ARG A 227 -4.82 9.41 19.43
CA ARG A 227 -4.58 8.48 20.54
C ARG A 227 -5.83 8.32 21.38
N LEU A 228 -6.02 7.09 21.87
CA LEU A 228 -6.93 6.78 22.97
C LEU A 228 -6.22 5.82 23.93
N ASN A 229 -6.53 5.94 25.24
CA ASN A 229 -6.02 5.05 26.28
C ASN A 229 -7.17 4.22 26.81
#